data_796376a3a3e76ed6826a7fe2dcd8efde
#
_entry.id   796376a3a3e76ed6826a7fe2dcd8efde
#
_cell.length_a   1.000
_cell.length_b   1.000
_cell.length_c   1.000
_cell.angle_alpha   90.00
_cell.angle_beta   90.00
_cell.angle_gamma   90.00
#
_symmetry.space_group_name_H-M   'P 1'
#
loop_
_entity.id
_entity.type
_entity.pdbx_description
1 polymer ?
#
loop_
_entity_poly.entity_id
_entity_poly.type
_entity_poly.pdbx_seq_one_letter_code
_entity_poly.pdbx_strand_id
1 'polypeptide(L)'
;SMNLKPEEISSVIKEQIKRYASQLEVADVGTVIQVADGIARIHGLENAMQGELLEFPGEVYGMVLNLEEDNVGAVLLGQQRNINEGDTVKTTGRVVEVPVGDAMLGRVVNALGQPIDGKGPIQSDKYRQIERVASGVISRKSVDTPLQTGIKAIDSMVPIGRGQRELIIGDRQTGKTAIAIDTIINQKGQGVKCIYVAIGQKASTVASIVNELEEFGAMSYTTVVAATASELAPLQYIAPYSGCAIGEEWMENGQDVLIVYDDLSKHAAAYRTLSLLLKRAPGREAYPGDVFYLHSRLLERAARLSDKLGGGSLTALPIIETQAGDVSAYIPTNVISITDGQIYLETEMFNAGFRPAINAGLSVSRVGGSAQIKAMKKIAAPIRVELAQYRELAAFSQFGSELDASTAEQLAQGARIKEILKQPQYKPMPVEKQVIIIYAATKKYLIDIKIEDILRFEAELFDFIDTRYPEIPEAIREKKVMNDDTEQALIKAIEECKKQFR
;
A
#
# COMPACT_ATOMS: atom_id res chain seq x y z
N SER A 1 2.36 -7.18 24.47
CA SER A 1 1.06 -6.83 23.93
C SER A 1 1.22 -5.74 22.89
N MET A 2 0.52 -5.87 21.77
CA MET A 2 0.50 -4.85 20.71
C MET A 2 -0.56 -3.78 20.93
N ASN A 3 -1.37 -3.88 21.97
CA ASN A 3 -2.44 -2.93 22.26
C ASN A 3 -2.02 -1.95 23.34
N LEU A 4 -2.40 -0.67 23.15
CA LEU A 4 -2.20 0.36 24.14
C LEU A 4 -3.28 0.28 25.22
N LYS A 5 -2.88 0.46 26.46
CA LYS A 5 -3.81 0.67 27.56
C LYS A 5 -4.26 2.14 27.57
N PRO A 6 -5.49 2.43 28.04
CA PRO A 6 -5.95 3.82 28.11
C PRO A 6 -5.00 4.77 28.86
N GLU A 7 -4.35 4.31 29.93
CA GLU A 7 -3.41 5.09 30.70
C GLU A 7 -2.15 5.41 29.88
N GLU A 8 -1.70 4.48 29.04
CA GLU A 8 -0.55 4.67 28.15
C GLU A 8 -0.86 5.70 27.08
N ILE A 9 -2.08 5.69 26.52
CA ILE A 9 -2.54 6.68 25.54
C ILE A 9 -2.50 8.08 26.13
N SER A 10 -3.04 8.25 27.34
CA SER A 10 -3.06 9.55 28.03
C SER A 10 -1.66 10.06 28.30
N SER A 11 -0.73 9.20 28.70
CA SER A 11 0.67 9.57 28.92
C SER A 11 1.34 10.07 27.65
N VAL A 12 1.13 9.40 26.54
CA VAL A 12 1.72 9.79 25.24
C VAL A 12 1.23 11.14 24.81
N ILE A 13 -0.08 11.37 24.87
CA ILE A 13 -0.68 12.64 24.47
C ILE A 13 -0.20 13.77 25.37
N LYS A 14 -0.13 13.52 26.69
CA LYS A 14 0.38 14.50 27.65
C LYS A 14 1.80 14.93 27.32
N GLU A 15 2.68 13.99 26.97
CA GLU A 15 4.05 14.33 26.59
C GLU A 15 4.12 15.14 25.31
N GLN A 16 3.30 14.84 24.32
CA GLN A 16 3.22 15.62 23.09
C GLN A 16 2.81 17.08 23.39
N ILE A 17 1.84 17.27 24.25
CA ILE A 17 1.36 18.60 24.62
C ILE A 17 2.43 19.36 25.41
N LYS A 18 3.09 18.73 26.38
CA LYS A 18 4.16 19.34 27.17
C LYS A 18 5.32 19.84 26.32
N ARG A 19 5.67 19.10 25.28
CA ARG A 19 6.78 19.45 24.39
C ARG A 19 6.60 20.85 23.77
N TYR A 20 5.36 21.27 23.60
CA TYR A 20 5.01 22.56 22.98
C TYR A 20 4.35 23.53 23.94
N ALA A 21 4.33 23.25 25.25
CA ALA A 21 3.63 24.06 26.23
C ALA A 21 4.10 25.51 26.24
N SER A 22 5.38 25.76 25.96
CA SER A 22 5.94 27.13 25.90
C SER A 22 5.44 27.93 24.69
N GLN A 23 4.77 27.30 23.73
CA GLN A 23 4.25 27.95 22.53
C GLN A 23 2.75 28.21 22.60
N LEU A 24 2.08 27.78 23.67
CA LEU A 24 0.64 28.01 23.88
C LEU A 24 0.39 29.39 24.47
N GLU A 25 -0.20 30.26 23.68
CA GLU A 25 -0.50 31.65 24.15
C GLU A 25 -1.84 31.75 24.86
N VAL A 26 -2.91 31.15 24.29
CA VAL A 26 -4.26 31.22 24.88
C VAL A 26 -4.97 29.88 24.59
N ALA A 27 -5.52 29.28 25.64
CA ALA A 27 -6.39 28.13 25.53
C ALA A 27 -7.85 28.58 25.60
N ASP A 28 -8.68 28.19 24.64
CA ASP A 28 -10.13 28.31 24.77
C ASP A 28 -10.62 27.30 25.79
N VAL A 29 -11.67 27.68 26.51
CA VAL A 29 -12.28 26.83 27.53
C VAL A 29 -13.73 26.54 27.15
N GLY A 30 -14.12 25.30 27.27
CA GLY A 30 -15.48 24.85 27.03
C GLY A 30 -16.00 23.98 28.16
N THR A 31 -17.25 23.59 28.06
CA THR A 31 -17.96 22.82 29.09
C THR A 31 -18.51 21.52 28.45
N VAL A 32 -18.30 20.40 29.12
CA VAL A 32 -18.89 19.12 28.71
C VAL A 32 -20.40 19.20 28.89
N ILE A 33 -21.14 19.04 27.80
CA ILE A 33 -22.61 19.00 27.84
C ILE A 33 -23.15 17.57 27.78
N GLN A 34 -22.37 16.62 27.28
CA GLN A 34 -22.72 15.21 27.23
C GLN A 34 -21.46 14.38 27.10
N VAL A 35 -21.44 13.22 27.77
CA VAL A 35 -20.38 12.22 27.61
C VAL A 35 -21.00 10.84 27.66
N ALA A 36 -20.76 10.03 26.62
CA ALA A 36 -21.24 8.66 26.52
C ALA A 36 -20.48 7.92 25.42
N ASP A 37 -20.24 6.63 25.62
CA ASP A 37 -19.66 5.73 24.59
C ASP A 37 -18.32 6.21 24.01
N GLY A 38 -17.50 6.88 24.83
CA GLY A 38 -16.22 7.40 24.40
C GLY A 38 -16.29 8.69 23.60
N ILE A 39 -17.48 9.29 23.51
CA ILE A 39 -17.71 10.57 22.83
C ILE A 39 -18.06 11.64 23.86
N ALA A 40 -17.46 12.81 23.72
CA ALA A 40 -17.82 13.98 24.52
C ALA A 40 -18.31 15.09 23.60
N ARG A 41 -19.38 15.78 24.02
CA ARG A 41 -19.86 16.98 23.37
C ARG A 41 -19.55 18.16 24.26
N ILE A 42 -18.97 19.20 23.68
CA ILE A 42 -18.43 20.35 24.42
C ILE A 42 -19.03 21.64 23.85
N HIS A 43 -19.51 22.49 24.75
CA HIS A 43 -20.01 23.81 24.40
C HIS A 43 -18.92 24.84 24.63
N GLY A 44 -18.79 25.81 23.75
CA GLY A 44 -17.98 27.01 23.99
C GLY A 44 -16.56 26.98 23.39
N LEU A 45 -16.17 25.95 22.66
CA LEU A 45 -14.87 25.89 21.99
C LEU A 45 -14.97 26.45 20.57
N GLU A 46 -15.18 27.77 20.47
CA GLU A 46 -15.49 28.40 19.17
C GLU A 46 -14.33 28.34 18.16
N ASN A 47 -13.09 28.31 18.66
CA ASN A 47 -11.90 28.31 17.81
C ASN A 47 -11.26 26.93 17.68
N ALA A 48 -11.92 25.87 18.15
CA ALA A 48 -11.40 24.52 18.01
C ALA A 48 -11.34 24.11 16.53
N MET A 49 -10.26 23.40 16.17
CA MET A 49 -10.04 22.93 14.81
C MET A 49 -10.28 21.43 14.70
N GLN A 50 -10.66 20.99 13.51
CA GLN A 50 -10.78 19.57 13.19
C GLN A 50 -9.46 18.85 13.49
N GLY A 51 -9.51 17.73 14.23
CA GLY A 51 -8.32 16.96 14.61
C GLY A 51 -7.57 17.51 15.82
N GLU A 52 -8.00 18.63 16.39
CA GLU A 52 -7.31 19.22 17.54
C GLU A 52 -7.44 18.37 18.79
N LEU A 53 -6.36 18.30 19.59
CA LEU A 53 -6.37 17.64 20.89
C LEU A 53 -6.97 18.55 21.95
N LEU A 54 -7.90 18.01 22.72
CA LEU A 54 -8.56 18.70 23.84
C LEU A 54 -8.12 18.04 25.14
N GLU A 55 -7.93 18.87 26.19
CA GLU A 55 -7.58 18.42 27.52
C GLU A 55 -8.80 18.41 28.43
N PHE A 56 -9.13 17.22 28.97
CA PHE A 56 -10.20 17.02 29.93
C PHE A 56 -9.64 16.84 31.33
N PRO A 57 -10.46 16.98 32.40
CA PRO A 57 -9.97 16.72 33.74
C PRO A 57 -9.41 15.32 33.91
N GLY A 58 -8.40 15.18 34.79
CA GLY A 58 -7.78 13.90 35.08
C GLY A 58 -6.79 13.43 34.03
N GLU A 59 -6.22 14.35 33.26
CA GLU A 59 -5.23 14.05 32.20
C GLU A 59 -5.78 13.14 31.12
N VAL A 60 -7.06 13.25 30.81
CA VAL A 60 -7.71 12.58 29.69
C VAL A 60 -7.73 13.52 28.51
N TYR A 61 -7.47 12.97 27.31
CA TYR A 61 -7.41 13.75 26.07
C TYR A 61 -8.44 13.24 25.08
N GLY A 62 -8.94 14.14 24.25
CA GLY A 62 -9.85 13.82 23.18
C GLY A 62 -9.41 14.50 21.89
N MET A 63 -9.94 14.00 20.78
CA MET A 63 -9.65 14.55 19.46
C MET A 63 -10.95 15.07 18.82
N VAL A 64 -10.92 16.32 18.34
CA VAL A 64 -12.07 16.93 17.69
C VAL A 64 -12.35 16.23 16.36
N LEU A 65 -13.54 15.67 16.18
CA LEU A 65 -13.98 15.07 14.93
C LEU A 65 -15.22 15.73 14.34
N ASN A 66 -15.97 16.49 15.12
CA ASN A 66 -17.20 17.11 14.64
C ASN A 66 -17.28 18.56 15.14
N LEU A 67 -17.38 19.50 14.20
CA LEU A 67 -17.55 20.92 14.50
C LEU A 67 -18.98 21.31 14.12
N GLU A 68 -19.79 21.62 15.13
CA GLU A 68 -21.16 22.11 14.95
C GLU A 68 -21.21 23.57 15.38
N GLU A 69 -22.28 24.26 15.03
CA GLU A 69 -22.42 25.68 15.30
C GLU A 69 -22.31 26.02 16.80
N ASP A 70 -22.91 25.21 17.65
CA ASP A 70 -22.98 25.47 19.09
C ASP A 70 -22.22 24.49 19.96
N ASN A 71 -21.65 23.42 19.37
CA ASN A 71 -20.89 22.44 20.11
C ASN A 71 -19.82 21.74 19.25
N VAL A 72 -18.92 21.06 19.96
CA VAL A 72 -17.85 20.29 19.35
C VAL A 72 -18.00 18.85 19.81
N GLY A 73 -17.95 17.89 18.88
CA GLY A 73 -17.90 16.47 19.17
C GLY A 73 -16.46 15.96 19.15
N ALA A 74 -16.04 15.33 20.24
CA ALA A 74 -14.68 14.77 20.34
C ALA A 74 -14.73 13.30 20.71
N VAL A 75 -13.76 12.53 20.18
CA VAL A 75 -13.56 11.14 20.60
C VAL A 75 -12.50 11.11 21.68
N LEU A 76 -12.79 10.39 22.77
CA LEU A 76 -11.86 10.30 23.88
C LEU A 76 -10.75 9.30 23.55
N LEU A 77 -9.50 9.69 23.85
CA LEU A 77 -8.33 8.87 23.66
C LEU A 77 -7.91 8.25 25.00
N GLY A 78 -8.87 7.63 25.68
CA GLY A 78 -8.66 7.02 26.97
C GLY A 78 -9.97 6.70 27.66
N GLN A 79 -9.91 6.45 28.96
CA GLN A 79 -11.11 6.12 29.75
C GLN A 79 -11.88 7.39 30.11
N GLN A 80 -13.21 7.30 30.04
CA GLN A 80 -14.09 8.41 30.34
C GLN A 80 -14.57 8.45 31.81
N ARG A 81 -14.02 7.60 32.69
CA ARG A 81 -14.51 7.36 34.05
C ARG A 81 -14.75 8.62 34.89
N ASN A 82 -13.91 9.63 34.76
CA ASN A 82 -13.95 10.81 35.61
C ASN A 82 -14.39 12.05 34.85
N ILE A 83 -14.98 11.88 33.68
CA ILE A 83 -15.50 13.00 32.90
C ILE A 83 -17.01 13.08 33.11
N ASN A 84 -17.46 14.24 33.56
CA ASN A 84 -18.85 14.48 33.88
C ASN A 84 -19.37 15.70 33.13
N GLU A 85 -20.68 15.76 32.96
CA GLU A 85 -21.33 16.94 32.45
C GLU A 85 -20.98 18.14 33.36
N GLY A 86 -20.68 19.28 32.77
CA GLY A 86 -20.27 20.48 33.50
C GLY A 86 -18.76 20.62 33.67
N ASP A 87 -17.99 19.57 33.37
CA ASP A 87 -16.53 19.65 33.45
C ASP A 87 -15.95 20.63 32.44
N THR A 88 -14.84 21.24 32.80
CA THR A 88 -14.11 22.18 31.95
C THR A 88 -13.17 21.45 31.01
N VAL A 89 -13.20 21.82 29.73
CA VAL A 89 -12.33 21.31 28.69
C VAL A 89 -11.53 22.44 28.09
N LYS A 90 -10.26 22.19 27.80
CA LYS A 90 -9.34 23.18 27.22
C LYS A 90 -8.86 22.76 25.86
N THR A 91 -8.76 23.69 24.93
CA THR A 91 -8.05 23.48 23.68
C THR A 91 -6.55 23.47 23.97
N THR A 92 -5.80 22.70 23.17
CA THR A 92 -4.32 22.64 23.30
C THR A 92 -3.61 23.36 22.16
N GLY A 93 -4.34 23.72 21.10
CA GLY A 93 -3.75 24.26 19.87
C GLY A 93 -2.90 23.25 19.12
N ARG A 94 -2.96 21.96 19.46
CA ARG A 94 -2.12 20.90 18.92
C ARG A 94 -2.96 19.77 18.32
N VAL A 95 -2.42 19.14 17.31
CA VAL A 95 -2.94 17.91 16.72
C VAL A 95 -1.97 16.77 17.04
N VAL A 96 -2.40 15.54 16.81
CA VAL A 96 -1.55 14.38 17.06
C VAL A 96 -0.29 14.44 16.18
N GLU A 97 0.84 14.12 16.77
CA GLU A 97 2.14 14.05 16.11
C GLU A 97 2.76 12.69 16.29
N VAL A 98 3.69 12.34 15.38
CA VAL A 98 4.46 11.10 15.47
C VAL A 98 5.94 11.38 15.28
N PRO A 99 6.81 10.58 15.90
CA PRO A 99 8.25 10.68 15.62
C PRO A 99 8.52 10.26 14.18
N VAL A 100 9.49 10.89 13.56
CA VAL A 100 9.88 10.63 12.17
C VAL A 100 11.40 10.54 12.05
N GLY A 101 11.87 10.07 10.91
CA GLY A 101 13.28 9.97 10.62
C GLY A 101 13.81 8.53 10.68
N ASP A 102 15.11 8.37 10.49
CA ASP A 102 15.74 7.04 10.34
C ASP A 102 15.67 6.19 11.62
N ALA A 103 15.45 6.79 12.78
CA ALA A 103 15.24 6.04 14.02
C ALA A 103 14.00 5.13 13.94
N MET A 104 13.08 5.40 13.01
CA MET A 104 11.89 4.58 12.81
C MET A 104 12.15 3.31 12.00
N LEU A 105 13.28 3.22 11.31
CA LEU A 105 13.59 2.05 10.48
C LEU A 105 13.81 0.81 11.37
N GLY A 106 13.23 -0.30 10.96
CA GLY A 106 13.31 -1.56 11.70
C GLY A 106 12.37 -1.66 12.88
N ARG A 107 11.54 -0.66 13.11
CA ARG A 107 10.70 -0.59 14.31
C ARG A 107 9.23 -0.88 13.98
N VAL A 108 8.55 -1.45 14.97
CA VAL A 108 7.10 -1.65 14.96
C VAL A 108 6.52 -0.71 16.00
N VAL A 109 5.62 0.16 15.54
CA VAL A 109 5.01 1.19 16.39
C VAL A 109 3.49 1.13 16.31
N ASN A 110 2.83 1.72 17.30
CA ASN A 110 1.39 1.92 17.26
C ASN A 110 1.03 3.21 16.51
N ALA A 111 -0.26 3.55 16.47
CA ALA A 111 -0.75 4.74 15.76
C ALA A 111 -0.22 6.06 16.33
N LEU A 112 0.27 6.07 17.55
CA LEU A 112 0.87 7.26 18.18
C LEU A 112 2.40 7.28 18.04
N GLY A 113 2.97 6.32 17.30
CA GLY A 113 4.40 6.25 17.07
C GLY A 113 5.20 5.64 18.21
N GLN A 114 4.54 5.03 19.17
CA GLN A 114 5.24 4.35 20.26
C GLN A 114 5.67 2.94 19.89
N PRO A 115 6.86 2.50 20.32
CA PRO A 115 7.33 1.16 20.00
C PRO A 115 6.50 0.08 20.70
N ILE A 116 6.17 -0.97 19.96
CA ILE A 116 5.46 -2.14 20.48
C ILE A 116 6.22 -3.43 20.16
N ASP A 117 7.48 -3.31 19.78
CA ASP A 117 8.34 -4.42 19.36
C ASP A 117 9.30 -4.90 20.47
N GLY A 118 9.25 -4.32 21.64
CA GLY A 118 10.13 -4.69 22.75
C GLY A 118 11.59 -4.30 22.57
N LYS A 119 11.91 -3.46 21.59
CA LYS A 119 13.30 -3.05 21.29
C LYS A 119 13.69 -1.73 21.95
N GLY A 120 12.93 -1.30 22.94
CA GLY A 120 13.22 -0.09 23.70
C GLY A 120 12.71 1.20 23.04
N PRO A 121 12.92 2.36 23.69
CA PRO A 121 12.43 3.62 23.17
C PRO A 121 13.07 4.02 21.84
N ILE A 122 12.34 4.81 21.07
CA ILE A 122 12.83 5.34 19.80
C ILE A 122 13.40 6.74 20.06
N GLN A 123 14.66 6.93 19.72
CA GLN A 123 15.35 8.23 19.86
C GLN A 123 15.15 9.01 18.57
N SER A 124 14.18 9.89 18.57
CA SER A 124 13.92 10.78 17.43
C SER A 124 13.95 12.24 17.82
N ASP A 125 14.62 13.04 17.02
CA ASP A 125 14.74 14.49 17.25
C ASP A 125 13.63 15.26 16.56
N LYS A 126 12.85 14.63 15.68
CA LYS A 126 11.87 15.32 14.87
C LYS A 126 10.52 14.61 14.93
N TYR A 127 9.47 15.44 14.92
CA TYR A 127 8.08 15.00 14.96
C TYR A 127 7.31 15.70 13.85
N ARG A 128 6.28 15.05 13.34
CA ARG A 128 5.37 15.64 12.36
C ARG A 128 3.93 15.46 12.79
N GLN A 129 3.10 16.45 12.49
CA GLN A 129 1.66 16.31 12.59
C GLN A 129 1.21 15.22 11.61
N ILE A 130 0.27 14.38 12.04
CA ILE A 130 -0.19 13.27 11.24
C ILE A 130 -1.09 13.72 10.08
N GLU A 131 -1.73 14.85 10.18
CA GLU A 131 -2.54 15.42 9.10
C GLU A 131 -1.95 16.73 8.60
N ARG A 132 -1.93 16.86 7.28
CA ARG A 132 -1.47 18.08 6.60
C ARG A 132 -2.07 18.11 5.19
N VAL A 133 -2.07 19.28 4.59
CA VAL A 133 -2.53 19.45 3.21
C VAL A 133 -1.50 18.85 2.26
N ALA A 134 -1.97 18.11 1.27
CA ALA A 134 -1.11 17.50 0.26
C ALA A 134 -0.40 18.57 -0.58
N SER A 135 0.78 18.20 -1.14
CA SER A 135 1.54 19.07 -2.05
C SER A 135 0.71 19.45 -3.27
N GLY A 136 0.79 20.71 -3.69
CA GLY A 136 0.10 21.20 -4.87
C GLY A 136 0.74 20.76 -6.19
N VAL A 137 0.07 21.05 -7.29
CA VAL A 137 0.52 20.64 -8.65
C VAL A 137 1.91 21.21 -8.99
N ILE A 138 2.21 22.42 -8.55
CA ILE A 138 3.49 23.09 -8.87
C ILE A 138 4.67 22.39 -8.18
N SER A 139 4.43 21.77 -7.02
CA SER A 139 5.48 21.08 -6.27
C SER A 139 5.70 19.63 -6.72
N ARG A 140 4.95 19.16 -7.70
CA ARG A 140 5.02 17.78 -8.20
C ARG A 140 5.63 17.70 -9.59
N LYS A 141 6.18 16.53 -9.91
CA LYS A 141 6.57 16.20 -11.28
C LYS A 141 5.91 14.90 -11.71
N SER A 142 5.97 14.61 -13.01
CA SER A 142 5.39 13.41 -13.57
C SER A 142 6.01 12.14 -12.98
N VAL A 143 5.20 11.10 -12.84
CA VAL A 143 5.65 9.78 -12.40
C VAL A 143 6.22 9.06 -13.64
N ASP A 144 7.52 8.88 -13.66
CA ASP A 144 8.25 8.33 -14.82
C ASP A 144 9.35 7.34 -14.44
N THR A 145 9.48 7.02 -13.16
CA THR A 145 10.52 6.11 -12.67
C THR A 145 9.85 4.86 -12.07
N PRO A 146 10.26 3.65 -12.49
CA PRO A 146 9.64 2.43 -11.99
C PRO A 146 9.85 2.24 -10.50
N LEU A 147 8.80 1.75 -9.83
CA LEU A 147 8.91 1.09 -8.55
C LEU A 147 8.72 -0.39 -8.85
N GLN A 148 9.81 -1.15 -8.86
CA GLN A 148 9.76 -2.56 -9.23
C GLN A 148 9.14 -3.37 -8.09
N THR A 149 8.06 -4.10 -8.39
CA THR A 149 7.42 -4.95 -7.38
C THR A 149 8.10 -6.31 -7.24
N GLY A 150 8.83 -6.72 -8.27
CA GLY A 150 9.40 -8.06 -8.33
C GLY A 150 8.40 -9.11 -8.77
N ILE A 151 7.19 -8.71 -9.11
CA ILE A 151 6.11 -9.61 -9.52
C ILE A 151 5.92 -9.46 -11.03
N LYS A 152 6.17 -10.55 -11.77
CA LYS A 152 6.13 -10.54 -13.24
C LYS A 152 4.83 -9.97 -13.80
N ALA A 153 3.71 -10.41 -13.25
CA ALA A 153 2.39 -9.99 -13.74
C ALA A 153 2.16 -8.49 -13.56
N ILE A 154 2.69 -7.91 -12.50
CA ILE A 154 2.53 -6.47 -12.21
C ILE A 154 3.51 -5.65 -13.04
N ASP A 155 4.79 -5.95 -12.96
CA ASP A 155 5.82 -5.14 -13.62
C ASP A 155 5.67 -5.15 -15.14
N SER A 156 5.10 -6.22 -15.70
CA SER A 156 4.87 -6.33 -17.14
C SER A 156 3.55 -5.73 -17.60
N MET A 157 2.47 -5.86 -16.82
CA MET A 157 1.12 -5.48 -17.27
C MET A 157 0.53 -4.27 -16.56
N VAL A 158 0.85 -4.08 -15.28
CA VAL A 158 0.24 -3.06 -14.43
C VAL A 158 1.35 -2.32 -13.66
N PRO A 159 2.32 -1.74 -14.38
CA PRO A 159 3.52 -1.19 -13.74
C PRO A 159 3.22 -0.03 -12.82
N ILE A 160 4.01 0.04 -11.75
CA ILE A 160 3.87 1.07 -10.71
C ILE A 160 5.07 1.99 -10.78
N GLY A 161 4.82 3.28 -10.80
CA GLY A 161 5.87 4.30 -10.77
C GLY A 161 6.03 4.91 -9.38
N ARG A 162 7.22 5.45 -9.12
CA ARG A 162 7.51 6.12 -7.86
C ARG A 162 6.70 7.40 -7.74
N GLY A 163 5.83 7.45 -6.75
CA GLY A 163 4.87 8.53 -6.53
C GLY A 163 3.45 8.22 -6.96
N GLN A 164 3.20 7.04 -7.49
CA GLN A 164 1.89 6.59 -7.93
C GLN A 164 1.05 6.07 -6.76
N ARG A 165 -0.28 6.12 -6.92
CA ARG A 165 -1.23 5.47 -6.03
C ARG A 165 -1.87 4.34 -6.80
N GLU A 166 -1.52 3.10 -6.46
CA GLU A 166 -2.07 1.92 -7.12
C GLU A 166 -2.81 1.06 -6.11
N LEU A 167 -4.11 0.89 -6.33
CA LEU A 167 -4.98 0.13 -5.45
C LEU A 167 -4.79 -1.37 -5.65
N ILE A 168 -4.73 -2.12 -4.55
CA ILE A 168 -4.80 -3.59 -4.57
C ILE A 168 -6.18 -3.96 -4.04
N ILE A 169 -6.99 -4.63 -4.87
CA ILE A 169 -8.40 -4.87 -4.56
C ILE A 169 -8.79 -6.30 -4.88
N GLY A 170 -9.58 -6.91 -4.02
CA GLY A 170 -10.08 -8.27 -4.19
C GLY A 170 -10.77 -8.78 -2.93
N ASP A 171 -11.41 -9.92 -3.06
CA ASP A 171 -12.07 -10.58 -1.95
C ASP A 171 -11.07 -11.07 -0.90
N ARG A 172 -11.58 -11.44 0.26
CA ARG A 172 -10.79 -12.01 1.34
C ARG A 172 -9.97 -13.20 0.83
N GLN A 173 -8.70 -13.29 1.26
CA GLN A 173 -7.79 -14.41 0.95
C GLN A 173 -7.50 -14.61 -0.56
N THR A 174 -7.39 -13.52 -1.29
CA THR A 174 -6.99 -13.56 -2.70
C THR A 174 -5.52 -13.19 -2.94
N GLY A 175 -4.76 -12.93 -1.86
CA GLY A 175 -3.34 -12.62 -1.96
C GLY A 175 -2.99 -11.14 -1.96
N LYS A 176 -3.89 -10.27 -1.52
CA LYS A 176 -3.64 -8.81 -1.49
C LYS A 176 -2.42 -8.45 -0.62
N THR A 177 -2.40 -8.94 0.61
CA THR A 177 -1.28 -8.71 1.53
C THR A 177 0.01 -9.32 1.00
N ALA A 178 -0.07 -10.50 0.41
CA ALA A 178 1.11 -11.17 -0.18
C ALA A 178 1.78 -10.31 -1.25
N ILE A 179 1.01 -9.67 -2.12
CA ILE A 179 1.54 -8.76 -3.13
C ILE A 179 2.27 -7.59 -2.48
N ALA A 180 1.65 -6.99 -1.46
CA ALA A 180 2.24 -5.86 -0.75
C ALA A 180 3.57 -6.25 -0.07
N ILE A 181 3.60 -7.40 0.60
CA ILE A 181 4.80 -7.88 1.29
C ILE A 181 5.90 -8.21 0.29
N ASP A 182 5.60 -8.88 -0.80
CA ASP A 182 6.59 -9.18 -1.85
C ASP A 182 7.16 -7.89 -2.46
N THR A 183 6.33 -6.88 -2.64
CA THR A 183 6.79 -5.57 -3.12
C THR A 183 7.76 -4.93 -2.14
N ILE A 184 7.47 -5.00 -0.84
CA ILE A 184 8.39 -4.49 0.20
C ILE A 184 9.70 -5.27 0.17
N ILE A 185 9.65 -6.59 0.11
CA ILE A 185 10.85 -7.45 0.06
C ILE A 185 11.73 -7.07 -1.15
N ASN A 186 11.10 -6.79 -2.28
CA ASN A 186 11.83 -6.43 -3.51
C ASN A 186 12.53 -5.07 -3.46
N GLN A 187 12.23 -4.24 -2.46
CA GLN A 187 12.86 -2.92 -2.37
C GLN A 187 14.28 -2.98 -1.80
N LYS A 188 14.73 -4.15 -1.35
CA LYS A 188 16.09 -4.32 -0.85
C LYS A 188 17.11 -3.85 -1.90
N GLY A 189 17.95 -2.90 -1.53
CA GLY A 189 18.97 -2.36 -2.44
C GLY A 189 18.43 -1.40 -3.52
N GLN A 190 17.15 -1.06 -3.48
CA GLN A 190 16.53 -0.16 -4.48
C GLN A 190 16.50 1.31 -4.04
N GLY A 191 17.00 1.61 -2.85
CA GLY A 191 16.95 2.97 -2.32
C GLY A 191 15.56 3.45 -1.91
N VAL A 192 14.68 2.52 -1.56
CA VAL A 192 13.29 2.81 -1.18
C VAL A 192 13.09 2.42 0.27
N LYS A 193 12.60 3.35 1.08
CA LYS A 193 12.18 3.08 2.46
C LYS A 193 10.71 2.69 2.46
N CYS A 194 10.35 1.72 3.28
CA CYS A 194 9.00 1.15 3.26
C CYS A 194 8.27 1.38 4.57
N ILE A 195 6.96 1.54 4.48
CA ILE A 195 6.07 1.62 5.63
C ILE A 195 4.91 0.67 5.38
N TYR A 196 4.68 -0.23 6.32
CA TYR A 196 3.52 -1.11 6.32
C TYR A 196 2.57 -0.67 7.42
N VAL A 197 1.38 -0.20 7.04
CA VAL A 197 0.35 0.23 7.99
C VAL A 197 -0.71 -0.86 8.09
N ALA A 198 -0.77 -1.53 9.24
CA ALA A 198 -1.77 -2.55 9.53
C ALA A 198 -2.94 -1.92 10.28
N ILE A 199 -4.13 -1.99 9.72
CA ILE A 199 -5.34 -1.37 10.26
C ILE A 199 -6.38 -2.43 10.54
N GLY A 200 -6.77 -2.60 11.79
CA GLY A 200 -7.84 -3.51 12.18
C GLY A 200 -7.54 -4.99 12.00
N GLN A 201 -6.28 -5.35 11.81
CA GLN A 201 -5.87 -6.75 11.70
C GLN A 201 -5.65 -7.36 13.08
N LYS A 202 -5.71 -8.69 13.16
CA LYS A 202 -5.39 -9.41 14.39
C LYS A 202 -3.91 -9.20 14.74
N ALA A 203 -3.60 -9.08 16.03
CA ALA A 203 -2.23 -8.91 16.49
C ALA A 203 -1.31 -10.06 16.03
N SER A 204 -1.83 -11.30 16.00
CA SER A 204 -1.08 -12.46 15.50
C SER A 204 -0.72 -12.35 14.02
N THR A 205 -1.61 -11.79 13.21
CA THR A 205 -1.36 -11.54 11.79
C THR A 205 -0.23 -10.53 11.60
N VAL A 206 -0.27 -9.44 12.35
CA VAL A 206 0.78 -8.40 12.30
C VAL A 206 2.12 -8.98 12.74
N ALA A 207 2.15 -9.76 13.81
CA ALA A 207 3.39 -10.41 14.28
C ALA A 207 3.97 -11.34 13.21
N SER A 208 3.12 -12.10 12.52
CA SER A 208 3.54 -12.99 11.44
C SER A 208 4.17 -12.20 10.28
N ILE A 209 3.56 -11.10 9.88
CA ILE A 209 4.08 -10.24 8.81
C ILE A 209 5.44 -9.64 9.19
N VAL A 210 5.59 -9.16 10.42
CA VAL A 210 6.86 -8.64 10.92
C VAL A 210 7.95 -9.72 10.85
N ASN A 211 7.64 -10.95 11.30
CA ASN A 211 8.58 -12.06 11.25
C ASN A 211 9.00 -12.38 9.81
N GLU A 212 8.06 -12.36 8.87
CA GLU A 212 8.36 -12.57 7.45
C GLU A 212 9.29 -11.47 6.90
N LEU A 213 9.01 -10.23 7.22
CA LEU A 213 9.86 -9.11 6.79
C LEU A 213 11.26 -9.21 7.39
N GLU A 214 11.40 -9.64 8.65
CA GLU A 214 12.69 -9.86 9.27
C GLU A 214 13.45 -10.99 8.59
N GLU A 215 12.78 -12.11 8.34
CA GLU A 215 13.38 -13.29 7.71
C GLU A 215 14.01 -12.95 6.35
N PHE A 216 13.34 -12.11 5.56
CA PHE A 216 13.83 -11.72 4.23
C PHE A 216 14.70 -10.46 4.25
N GLY A 217 15.06 -9.97 5.43
CA GLY A 217 15.95 -8.83 5.58
C GLY A 217 15.30 -7.49 5.24
N ALA A 218 13.97 -7.44 5.17
CA ALA A 218 13.24 -6.23 4.77
C ALA A 218 13.01 -5.26 5.94
N MET A 219 13.07 -5.72 7.19
CA MET A 219 12.84 -4.83 8.33
C MET A 219 13.90 -3.73 8.44
N SER A 220 15.10 -3.95 7.95
CA SER A 220 16.16 -2.93 8.05
C SER A 220 15.81 -1.62 7.34
N TYR A 221 14.92 -1.64 6.35
CA TYR A 221 14.47 -0.44 5.64
C TYR A 221 12.96 -0.22 5.77
N THR A 222 12.30 -0.89 6.71
CA THR A 222 10.83 -0.86 6.87
C THR A 222 10.44 -0.41 8.27
N THR A 223 9.37 0.39 8.34
CA THR A 223 8.67 0.72 9.58
C THR A 223 7.27 0.12 9.50
N VAL A 224 6.83 -0.53 10.58
CA VAL A 224 5.47 -1.06 10.68
C VAL A 224 4.67 -0.20 11.67
N VAL A 225 3.52 0.30 11.22
CA VAL A 225 2.58 1.03 12.06
C VAL A 225 1.34 0.15 12.23
N ALA A 226 1.03 -0.24 13.46
CA ALA A 226 -0.06 -1.18 13.72
C ALA A 226 -1.12 -0.60 14.64
N ALA A 227 -2.38 -0.64 14.18
CA ALA A 227 -3.56 -0.43 15.01
C ALA A 227 -4.42 -1.67 14.84
N THR A 228 -4.29 -2.63 15.76
CA THR A 228 -4.94 -3.95 15.64
C THR A 228 -6.44 -3.89 15.89
N ALA A 229 -7.13 -5.00 15.62
CA ALA A 229 -8.59 -5.09 15.74
C ALA A 229 -9.11 -4.78 17.14
N SER A 230 -8.31 -5.02 18.18
CA SER A 230 -8.69 -4.75 19.57
C SER A 230 -8.31 -3.35 20.05
N GLU A 231 -7.65 -2.55 19.22
CA GLU A 231 -7.38 -1.14 19.55
C GLU A 231 -8.66 -0.30 19.46
N LEU A 232 -8.68 0.81 20.17
CA LEU A 232 -9.78 1.78 20.09
C LEU A 232 -9.95 2.28 18.64
N ALA A 233 -11.20 2.50 18.24
CA ALA A 233 -11.51 2.98 16.90
C ALA A 233 -10.76 4.29 16.53
N PRO A 234 -10.58 5.27 17.43
CA PRO A 234 -9.78 6.45 17.11
C PRO A 234 -8.35 6.12 16.68
N LEU A 235 -7.72 5.10 17.27
CA LEU A 235 -6.36 4.70 16.89
C LEU A 235 -6.30 4.05 15.52
N GLN A 236 -7.31 3.27 15.16
CA GLN A 236 -7.43 2.72 13.81
C GLN A 236 -7.66 3.83 12.79
N TYR A 237 -8.41 4.85 13.16
CA TYR A 237 -8.67 6.00 12.33
C TYR A 237 -7.38 6.79 12.02
N ILE A 238 -6.54 7.04 13.02
CA ILE A 238 -5.33 7.86 12.82
C ILE A 238 -4.15 7.10 12.23
N ALA A 239 -4.13 5.77 12.32
CA ALA A 239 -2.97 4.97 11.92
C ALA A 239 -2.45 5.25 10.49
N PRO A 240 -3.29 5.33 9.45
CA PRO A 240 -2.76 5.61 8.11
C PRO A 240 -2.17 7.01 7.99
N TYR A 241 -2.73 7.98 8.68
CA TYR A 241 -2.17 9.35 8.68
C TYR A 241 -0.81 9.39 9.38
N SER A 242 -0.66 8.61 10.45
CA SER A 242 0.62 8.46 11.15
C SER A 242 1.69 7.86 10.24
N GLY A 243 1.37 6.78 9.55
CA GLY A 243 2.27 6.16 8.60
C GLY A 243 2.65 7.12 7.47
N CYS A 244 1.66 7.85 6.95
CA CYS A 244 1.88 8.82 5.89
C CYS A 244 2.83 9.94 6.33
N ALA A 245 2.67 10.44 7.54
CA ALA A 245 3.56 11.48 8.09
C ALA A 245 5.00 11.00 8.19
N ILE A 246 5.21 9.74 8.60
CA ILE A 246 6.55 9.14 8.64
C ILE A 246 7.16 9.11 7.24
N GLY A 247 6.38 8.71 6.24
CA GLY A 247 6.83 8.65 4.85
C GLY A 247 7.13 10.03 4.27
N GLU A 248 6.34 11.02 4.61
CA GLU A 248 6.53 12.39 4.10
C GLU A 248 7.85 13.00 4.55
N GLU A 249 8.35 12.65 5.74
CA GLU A 249 9.66 13.11 6.18
C GLU A 249 10.74 12.69 5.20
N TRP A 250 10.77 11.43 4.83
CA TRP A 250 11.75 10.93 3.87
C TRP A 250 11.54 11.48 2.47
N MET A 251 10.29 11.57 2.02
CA MET A 251 9.97 12.13 0.70
C MET A 251 10.46 13.57 0.56
N GLU A 252 10.22 14.40 1.57
CA GLU A 252 10.62 15.80 1.56
C GLU A 252 12.14 16.00 1.69
N ASN A 253 12.85 14.96 2.14
CA ASN A 253 14.31 14.93 2.16
C ASN A 253 14.91 14.31 0.91
N GLY A 254 14.14 14.19 -0.15
CA GLY A 254 14.64 13.73 -1.45
C GLY A 254 14.72 12.22 -1.59
N GLN A 255 14.09 11.46 -0.69
CA GLN A 255 14.14 10.01 -0.72
C GLN A 255 12.86 9.42 -1.29
N ASP A 256 12.94 8.16 -1.71
CA ASP A 256 11.79 7.43 -2.23
C ASP A 256 11.20 6.54 -1.15
N VAL A 257 9.87 6.54 -1.03
CA VAL A 257 9.14 5.82 0.01
C VAL A 257 8.01 5.01 -0.63
N LEU A 258 7.80 3.81 -0.11
CA LEU A 258 6.65 2.98 -0.42
C LEU A 258 5.82 2.84 0.85
N ILE A 259 4.52 3.14 0.79
CA ILE A 259 3.61 2.93 1.91
C ILE A 259 2.45 2.03 1.51
N VAL A 260 2.18 1.03 2.35
CA VAL A 260 1.07 0.10 2.19
C VAL A 260 0.05 0.37 3.27
N TYR A 261 -1.23 0.52 2.89
CA TYR A 261 -2.33 0.65 3.85
C TYR A 261 -3.18 -0.62 3.83
N ASP A 262 -3.03 -1.45 4.81
CA ASP A 262 -3.66 -2.78 4.85
C ASP A 262 -4.62 -2.92 6.04
N ASP A 263 -5.91 -2.60 5.91
CA ASP A 263 -6.54 -2.13 4.68
C ASP A 263 -7.40 -0.89 4.94
N LEU A 264 -7.77 -0.20 3.90
CA LEU A 264 -8.61 0.99 3.99
C LEU A 264 -10.10 0.65 4.15
N SER A 265 -10.52 -0.59 3.90
CA SER A 265 -11.88 -1.03 4.21
C SER A 265 -12.13 -0.99 5.71
N LYS A 266 -11.17 -1.50 6.50
CA LYS A 266 -11.23 -1.46 7.96
C LYS A 266 -11.08 -0.04 8.49
N HIS A 267 -10.27 0.78 7.84
CA HIS A 267 -10.14 2.19 8.16
C HIS A 267 -11.48 2.92 8.01
N ALA A 268 -12.17 2.71 6.90
CA ALA A 268 -13.50 3.28 6.68
C ALA A 268 -14.51 2.79 7.72
N ALA A 269 -14.45 1.50 8.09
CA ALA A 269 -15.33 0.94 9.12
C ALA A 269 -15.10 1.58 10.48
N ALA A 270 -13.85 1.85 10.87
CA ALA A 270 -13.53 2.55 12.10
C ALA A 270 -14.10 3.98 12.08
N TYR A 271 -13.96 4.67 10.97
CA TYR A 271 -14.51 6.02 10.81
C TYR A 271 -16.05 6.03 10.85
N ARG A 272 -16.68 5.03 10.24
CA ARG A 272 -18.15 4.86 10.33
C ARG A 272 -18.60 4.67 11.78
N THR A 273 -17.89 3.85 12.53
CA THR A 273 -18.19 3.63 13.96
C THR A 273 -18.13 4.96 14.74
N LEU A 274 -17.04 5.73 14.55
CA LEU A 274 -16.89 7.03 15.21
C LEU A 274 -17.99 8.01 14.80
N SER A 275 -18.33 8.04 13.53
CA SER A 275 -19.35 8.95 12.99
C SER A 275 -20.74 8.63 13.50
N LEU A 276 -21.08 7.33 13.63
CA LEU A 276 -22.36 6.90 14.21
C LEU A 276 -22.43 7.24 15.69
N LEU A 277 -21.35 7.09 16.43
CA LEU A 277 -21.28 7.48 17.85
C LEU A 277 -21.42 9.00 18.01
N LEU A 278 -20.89 9.78 17.08
CA LEU A 278 -21.03 11.25 17.04
C LEU A 278 -22.42 11.67 16.53
N LYS A 279 -23.30 10.70 16.21
CA LYS A 279 -24.65 10.95 15.70
C LYS A 279 -24.68 11.76 14.41
N ARG A 280 -23.69 11.59 13.56
CA ARG A 280 -23.73 12.15 12.21
C ARG A 280 -24.77 11.38 11.39
N ALA A 281 -25.45 12.10 10.50
CA ALA A 281 -26.43 11.49 9.62
C ALA A 281 -25.76 10.42 8.73
N PRO A 282 -26.20 9.14 8.78
CA PRO A 282 -25.63 8.12 7.92
C PRO A 282 -26.10 8.30 6.48
N GLY A 283 -25.19 8.09 5.54
CA GLY A 283 -25.47 8.06 4.14
C GLY A 283 -25.48 6.62 3.61
N ARG A 284 -24.98 6.43 2.39
CA ARG A 284 -24.90 5.13 1.73
C ARG A 284 -24.12 4.14 2.59
N GLU A 285 -24.64 2.94 2.80
CA GLU A 285 -24.05 1.86 3.62
C GLU A 285 -23.70 2.31 5.05
N ALA A 286 -24.45 3.29 5.55
CA ALA A 286 -24.29 3.89 6.87
C ALA A 286 -22.99 4.69 7.06
N TYR A 287 -22.24 4.97 6.00
CA TYR A 287 -21.08 5.84 6.06
C TYR A 287 -21.51 7.32 6.13
N PRO A 288 -20.73 8.17 6.81
CA PRO A 288 -21.00 9.61 6.78
C PRO A 288 -20.73 10.21 5.42
N GLY A 289 -21.32 11.37 5.12
CA GLY A 289 -21.17 12.03 3.84
C GLY A 289 -19.75 12.39 3.44
N ASP A 290 -18.85 12.52 4.40
CA ASP A 290 -17.46 12.91 4.17
C ASP A 290 -16.48 11.72 4.09
N VAL A 291 -16.97 10.48 3.97
CA VAL A 291 -16.10 9.30 3.91
C VAL A 291 -15.19 9.32 2.68
N PHE A 292 -15.63 9.91 1.58
CA PHE A 292 -14.77 10.10 0.41
C PHE A 292 -13.52 10.91 0.79
N TYR A 293 -13.72 11.99 1.51
CA TYR A 293 -12.63 12.88 1.94
C TYR A 293 -11.64 12.18 2.89
N LEU A 294 -12.11 11.22 3.68
CA LEU A 294 -11.25 10.40 4.55
C LEU A 294 -10.09 9.79 3.77
N HIS A 295 -10.36 9.22 2.62
CA HIS A 295 -9.37 8.53 1.81
C HIS A 295 -8.70 9.45 0.79
N SER A 296 -9.41 10.43 0.23
CA SER A 296 -8.80 11.34 -0.74
C SER A 296 -7.71 12.19 -0.10
N ARG A 297 -7.96 12.76 1.08
CA ARG A 297 -6.94 13.58 1.75
C ARG A 297 -5.72 12.79 2.20
N LEU A 298 -5.87 11.49 2.42
CA LEU A 298 -4.76 10.58 2.72
C LEU A 298 -3.95 10.27 1.46
N LEU A 299 -4.63 9.80 0.42
CA LEU A 299 -3.98 9.27 -0.78
C LEU A 299 -3.40 10.37 -1.67
N GLU A 300 -3.96 11.58 -1.63
CA GLU A 300 -3.40 12.72 -2.34
C GLU A 300 -2.02 13.15 -1.81
N ARG A 301 -1.65 12.72 -0.62
CA ARG A 301 -0.32 12.99 -0.04
C ARG A 301 0.78 12.18 -0.73
N ALA A 302 0.43 11.07 -1.38
CA ALA A 302 1.35 10.30 -2.21
C ALA A 302 1.62 11.08 -3.50
N ALA A 303 2.91 11.27 -3.83
CA ALA A 303 3.29 12.08 -4.97
C ALA A 303 4.78 11.89 -5.29
N ARG A 304 5.19 12.40 -6.45
CA ARG A 304 6.60 12.62 -6.75
C ARG A 304 6.84 14.12 -6.74
N LEU A 305 7.76 14.55 -5.91
CA LEU A 305 8.09 15.96 -5.78
C LEU A 305 8.98 16.43 -6.93
N SER A 306 8.86 17.72 -7.25
CA SER A 306 9.68 18.35 -8.28
C SER A 306 11.17 18.31 -7.88
N ASP A 307 12.06 18.45 -8.86
CA ASP A 307 13.51 18.45 -8.63
C ASP A 307 13.94 19.59 -7.70
N LYS A 308 13.24 20.71 -7.75
CA LYS A 308 13.47 21.84 -6.84
C LYS A 308 13.25 21.48 -5.38
N LEU A 309 12.35 20.53 -5.12
CA LEU A 309 12.04 20.05 -3.78
C LEU A 309 12.80 18.76 -3.43
N GLY A 310 13.78 18.38 -4.23
CA GLY A 310 14.63 17.21 -3.98
C GLY A 310 14.26 15.95 -4.75
N GLY A 311 13.14 15.95 -5.49
CA GLY A 311 12.75 14.83 -6.34
C GLY A 311 12.31 13.58 -5.61
N GLY A 312 12.06 13.64 -4.31
CA GLY A 312 11.60 12.48 -3.52
C GLY A 312 10.19 12.03 -3.92
N SER A 313 9.82 10.83 -3.50
CA SER A 313 8.51 10.27 -3.82
C SER A 313 7.90 9.51 -2.65
N LEU A 314 6.58 9.46 -2.63
CA LEU A 314 5.80 8.61 -1.75
C LEU A 314 4.82 7.85 -2.64
N THR A 315 5.03 6.54 -2.76
CA THR A 315 4.20 5.63 -3.55
C THR A 315 3.24 4.91 -2.60
N ALA A 316 1.95 4.95 -2.88
CA ALA A 316 0.94 4.34 -2.02
C ALA A 316 0.31 3.11 -2.66
N LEU A 317 0.25 2.03 -1.89
CA LEU A 317 -0.48 0.82 -2.23
C LEU A 317 -1.60 0.63 -1.20
N PRO A 318 -2.75 1.30 -1.38
CA PRO A 318 -3.91 1.03 -0.54
C PRO A 318 -4.52 -0.32 -0.89
N ILE A 319 -5.01 -1.02 0.12
CA ILE A 319 -5.67 -2.30 -0.03
C ILE A 319 -7.15 -2.13 0.32
N ILE A 320 -8.02 -2.66 -0.52
CA ILE A 320 -9.46 -2.69 -0.31
C ILE A 320 -9.95 -4.13 -0.44
N GLU A 321 -10.78 -4.56 0.50
CA GLU A 321 -11.43 -5.85 0.45
C GLU A 321 -12.84 -5.70 -0.16
N THR A 322 -13.14 -6.51 -1.16
CA THR A 322 -14.47 -6.59 -1.76
C THR A 322 -15.25 -7.75 -1.16
N GLN A 323 -16.56 -7.73 -1.36
CA GLN A 323 -17.46 -8.83 -1.02
C GLN A 323 -18.02 -9.41 -2.32
N ALA A 324 -17.77 -10.69 -2.56
CA ALA A 324 -18.22 -11.39 -3.77
C ALA A 324 -17.84 -10.68 -5.08
N GLY A 325 -16.66 -10.08 -5.10
CA GLY A 325 -16.14 -9.37 -6.27
C GLY A 325 -16.82 -8.05 -6.60
N ASP A 326 -17.64 -7.52 -5.70
CA ASP A 326 -18.41 -6.30 -5.94
C ASP A 326 -17.55 -5.04 -5.83
N VAL A 327 -17.07 -4.55 -6.96
CA VAL A 327 -16.30 -3.30 -7.06
C VAL A 327 -17.21 -2.07 -7.12
N SER A 328 -18.53 -2.26 -7.23
CA SER A 328 -19.50 -1.16 -7.27
C SER A 328 -19.96 -0.72 -5.89
N ALA A 329 -19.55 -1.41 -4.82
CA ALA A 329 -19.82 -1.00 -3.45
C ALA A 329 -19.18 0.37 -3.17
N TYR A 330 -19.64 1.04 -2.12
CA TYR A 330 -19.33 2.45 -1.88
C TYR A 330 -17.82 2.71 -1.72
N ILE A 331 -17.18 2.05 -0.77
CA ILE A 331 -15.78 2.32 -0.49
C ILE A 331 -14.86 1.90 -1.65
N PRO A 332 -15.03 0.72 -2.26
CA PRO A 332 -14.26 0.37 -3.46
C PRO A 332 -14.37 1.42 -4.57
N THR A 333 -15.59 1.87 -4.88
CA THR A 333 -15.82 2.89 -5.92
C THR A 333 -15.06 4.19 -5.62
N ASN A 334 -15.11 4.63 -4.36
CA ASN A 334 -14.41 5.85 -3.93
C ASN A 334 -12.90 5.73 -4.13
N VAL A 335 -12.31 4.64 -3.68
CA VAL A 335 -10.84 4.48 -3.74
C VAL A 335 -10.37 4.25 -5.18
N ILE A 336 -11.15 3.55 -6.01
CA ILE A 336 -10.86 3.42 -7.44
C ILE A 336 -10.79 4.81 -8.09
N SER A 337 -11.70 5.71 -7.75
CA SER A 337 -11.72 7.06 -8.35
C SER A 337 -10.57 7.95 -7.88
N ILE A 338 -10.02 7.71 -6.69
CA ILE A 338 -8.92 8.50 -6.14
C ILE A 338 -7.56 8.04 -6.69
N THR A 339 -7.41 6.74 -6.97
CA THR A 339 -6.14 6.13 -7.32
C THR A 339 -5.83 6.23 -8.81
N ASP A 340 -4.57 5.95 -9.16
CA ASP A 340 -4.05 6.00 -10.53
C ASP A 340 -4.14 4.64 -11.23
N GLY A 341 -5.01 3.79 -10.75
CA GLY A 341 -5.25 2.46 -11.26
C GLY A 341 -5.43 1.45 -10.14
N GLN A 342 -5.69 0.22 -10.53
CA GLN A 342 -5.92 -0.87 -9.58
C GLN A 342 -5.37 -2.20 -10.08
N ILE A 343 -4.97 -3.03 -9.13
CA ILE A 343 -4.60 -4.43 -9.34
C ILE A 343 -5.75 -5.23 -8.77
N TYR A 344 -6.52 -5.87 -9.65
CA TYR A 344 -7.72 -6.61 -9.26
C TYR A 344 -7.40 -8.11 -9.15
N LEU A 345 -7.67 -8.67 -7.96
CA LEU A 345 -7.42 -10.09 -7.68
C LEU A 345 -8.73 -10.86 -7.69
N GLU A 346 -8.76 -11.99 -8.39
CA GLU A 346 -9.94 -12.83 -8.53
C GLU A 346 -9.86 -14.10 -7.71
N THR A 347 -10.94 -14.40 -6.98
CA THR A 347 -11.06 -15.62 -6.18
C THR A 347 -10.95 -16.87 -7.05
N GLU A 348 -11.62 -16.89 -8.21
CA GLU A 348 -11.61 -18.04 -9.10
C GLU A 348 -10.20 -18.39 -9.61
N MET A 349 -9.44 -17.37 -10.02
CA MET A 349 -8.05 -17.56 -10.44
C MET A 349 -7.19 -18.08 -9.30
N PHE A 350 -7.36 -17.50 -8.10
CA PHE A 350 -6.60 -17.91 -6.92
C PHE A 350 -6.85 -19.39 -6.59
N ASN A 351 -8.12 -19.80 -6.58
CA ASN A 351 -8.52 -21.17 -6.27
C ASN A 351 -8.10 -22.16 -7.37
N ALA A 352 -7.99 -21.69 -8.61
CA ALA A 352 -7.52 -22.50 -9.74
C ALA A 352 -5.99 -22.65 -9.80
N GLY A 353 -5.27 -22.01 -8.87
CA GLY A 353 -3.81 -22.10 -8.81
C GLY A 353 -3.06 -21.05 -9.61
N PHE A 354 -3.74 -20.06 -10.20
CA PHE A 354 -3.09 -18.94 -10.87
C PHE A 354 -2.79 -17.84 -9.84
N ARG A 355 -1.61 -17.93 -9.26
CA ARG A 355 -1.16 -17.01 -8.20
C ARG A 355 0.14 -16.32 -8.62
N PRO A 356 0.18 -14.98 -8.56
CA PRO A 356 -0.87 -14.06 -8.12
C PRO A 356 -2.09 -14.08 -9.04
N ALA A 357 -3.26 -13.93 -8.44
CA ALA A 357 -4.55 -14.06 -9.13
C ALA A 357 -4.99 -12.75 -9.80
N ILE A 358 -4.10 -12.15 -10.56
CA ILE A 358 -4.31 -10.82 -11.14
C ILE A 358 -5.15 -10.93 -12.42
N ASN A 359 -6.30 -10.24 -12.41
CA ASN A 359 -7.14 -10.13 -13.58
C ASN A 359 -6.56 -9.07 -14.52
N ALA A 360 -6.01 -9.51 -15.65
CA ALA A 360 -5.38 -8.62 -16.61
C ALA A 360 -6.37 -7.63 -17.26
N GLY A 361 -7.62 -8.05 -17.44
CA GLY A 361 -8.64 -7.20 -18.08
C GLY A 361 -9.14 -6.06 -17.21
N LEU A 362 -9.26 -6.29 -15.90
CA LEU A 362 -9.77 -5.32 -14.94
C LEU A 362 -8.67 -4.51 -14.25
N SER A 363 -7.43 -4.95 -14.33
CA SER A 363 -6.30 -4.25 -13.71
C SER A 363 -5.77 -3.18 -14.66
N VAL A 364 -5.48 -2.00 -14.10
CA VAL A 364 -5.09 -0.81 -14.86
C VAL A 364 -3.98 -0.08 -14.14
N SER A 365 -2.99 0.41 -14.87
CA SER A 365 -2.04 1.41 -14.40
C SER A 365 -2.15 2.62 -15.33
N ARG A 366 -2.55 3.77 -14.81
CA ARG A 366 -2.67 4.99 -15.62
C ARG A 366 -1.32 5.58 -15.99
N VAL A 367 -0.28 5.25 -15.24
CA VAL A 367 1.09 5.64 -15.57
C VAL A 367 1.63 4.80 -16.72
N GLY A 368 1.34 3.50 -16.70
CA GLY A 368 1.67 2.60 -17.80
C GLY A 368 3.16 2.51 -18.10
N GLY A 369 3.50 2.51 -19.38
CA GLY A 369 4.88 2.33 -19.83
C GLY A 369 5.87 3.38 -19.34
N SER A 370 5.42 4.55 -18.88
CA SER A 370 6.30 5.53 -18.24
C SER A 370 6.91 5.01 -16.94
N ALA A 371 6.30 4.01 -16.33
CA ALA A 371 6.78 3.34 -15.12
C ALA A 371 7.52 2.03 -15.43
N GLN A 372 8.01 1.85 -16.64
CA GLN A 372 8.78 0.68 -17.05
C GLN A 372 10.12 1.10 -17.65
N ILE A 373 11.16 0.29 -17.41
CA ILE A 373 12.39 0.46 -18.16
C ILE A 373 12.12 0.13 -19.64
N LYS A 374 12.89 0.70 -20.54
CA LYS A 374 12.67 0.52 -21.99
C LYS A 374 12.68 -0.94 -22.42
N ALA A 375 13.55 -1.78 -21.84
CA ALA A 375 13.58 -3.20 -22.13
C ALA A 375 12.27 -3.88 -21.82
N MET A 376 11.68 -3.62 -20.65
CA MET A 376 10.41 -4.19 -20.25
C MET A 376 9.27 -3.66 -21.13
N LYS A 377 9.22 -2.36 -21.33
CA LYS A 377 8.15 -1.73 -22.13
C LYS A 377 8.06 -2.35 -23.52
N LYS A 378 9.21 -2.56 -24.17
CA LYS A 378 9.28 -3.14 -25.51
C LYS A 378 8.73 -4.56 -25.58
N ILE A 379 9.15 -5.42 -24.65
CA ILE A 379 8.81 -6.84 -24.71
C ILE A 379 7.45 -7.17 -24.09
N ALA A 380 6.99 -6.37 -23.15
CA ALA A 380 5.75 -6.65 -22.42
C ALA A 380 4.50 -6.11 -23.14
N ALA A 381 4.66 -5.19 -24.09
CA ALA A 381 3.54 -4.54 -24.77
C ALA A 381 2.49 -5.51 -25.32
N PRO A 382 2.83 -6.67 -25.93
CA PRO A 382 1.80 -7.54 -26.49
C PRO A 382 1.08 -8.43 -25.46
N ILE A 383 1.54 -8.52 -24.21
CA ILE A 383 1.03 -9.49 -23.24
C ILE A 383 -0.48 -9.36 -23.01
N ARG A 384 -0.96 -8.15 -22.76
CA ARG A 384 -2.38 -7.94 -22.45
C ARG A 384 -3.29 -8.31 -23.61
N VAL A 385 -2.89 -7.99 -24.83
CA VAL A 385 -3.64 -8.33 -26.04
C VAL A 385 -3.67 -9.84 -26.24
N GLU A 386 -2.52 -10.50 -26.09
CA GLU A 386 -2.43 -11.95 -26.26
C GLU A 386 -3.24 -12.70 -25.18
N LEU A 387 -3.26 -12.22 -23.96
CA LEU A 387 -4.08 -12.82 -22.90
C LEU A 387 -5.58 -12.60 -23.15
N ALA A 388 -5.98 -11.44 -23.66
CA ALA A 388 -7.36 -11.17 -24.00
C ALA A 388 -7.83 -12.08 -25.15
N GLN A 389 -7.01 -12.25 -26.18
CA GLN A 389 -7.29 -13.16 -27.29
C GLN A 389 -7.36 -14.61 -26.81
N TYR A 390 -6.44 -15.03 -25.94
CA TYR A 390 -6.46 -16.36 -25.35
C TYR A 390 -7.77 -16.61 -24.60
N ARG A 391 -8.24 -15.66 -23.82
CA ARG A 391 -9.47 -15.80 -23.04
C ARG A 391 -10.68 -16.01 -23.96
N GLU A 392 -10.78 -15.22 -25.03
CA GLU A 392 -11.86 -15.36 -26.02
C GLU A 392 -11.82 -16.70 -26.72
N LEU A 393 -10.64 -17.11 -27.19
CA LEU A 393 -10.45 -18.37 -27.90
C LEU A 393 -10.67 -19.58 -26.99
N ALA A 394 -10.23 -19.52 -25.74
CA ALA A 394 -10.44 -20.59 -24.77
C ALA A 394 -11.93 -20.81 -24.49
N ALA A 395 -12.68 -19.72 -24.33
CA ALA A 395 -14.12 -19.79 -24.14
C ALA A 395 -14.81 -20.40 -25.37
N PHE A 396 -14.40 -19.98 -26.55
CA PHE A 396 -14.96 -20.47 -27.81
C PHE A 396 -14.66 -21.96 -28.04
N SER A 397 -13.44 -22.41 -27.71
CA SER A 397 -13.01 -23.79 -27.92
C SER A 397 -13.77 -24.81 -27.06
N GLN A 398 -14.39 -24.38 -25.96
CA GLN A 398 -15.23 -25.23 -25.13
C GLN A 398 -16.48 -25.76 -25.83
N PHE A 399 -16.88 -25.15 -26.94
CA PHE A 399 -18.05 -25.57 -27.69
C PHE A 399 -17.76 -26.63 -28.76
N GLY A 400 -16.58 -27.27 -28.72
CA GLY A 400 -16.29 -28.47 -29.50
C GLY A 400 -15.98 -28.25 -30.97
N SER A 401 -15.66 -27.02 -31.39
CA SER A 401 -15.25 -26.75 -32.76
C SER A 401 -13.83 -27.25 -33.01
N GLU A 402 -13.56 -27.81 -34.16
CA GLU A 402 -12.20 -28.12 -34.59
C GLU A 402 -11.46 -26.79 -34.77
N LEU A 403 -10.23 -26.73 -34.21
CA LEU A 403 -9.40 -25.56 -34.29
C LEU A 403 -8.49 -25.61 -35.51
N ASP A 404 -8.40 -24.53 -36.26
CA ASP A 404 -7.39 -24.42 -37.29
C ASP A 404 -6.00 -24.27 -36.67
N ALA A 405 -4.96 -24.41 -37.48
CA ALA A 405 -3.57 -24.36 -36.99
C ALA A 405 -3.23 -23.00 -36.35
N SER A 406 -3.75 -21.91 -36.89
CA SER A 406 -3.50 -20.56 -36.37
C SER A 406 -4.14 -20.37 -35.00
N THR A 407 -5.39 -20.78 -34.82
CA THR A 407 -6.10 -20.69 -33.53
C THR A 407 -5.44 -21.58 -32.48
N ALA A 408 -5.04 -22.79 -32.85
CA ALA A 408 -4.34 -23.69 -31.94
C ALA A 408 -3.02 -23.09 -31.46
N GLU A 409 -2.27 -22.41 -32.34
CA GLU A 409 -1.03 -21.74 -31.98
C GLU A 409 -1.29 -20.55 -31.02
N GLN A 410 -2.33 -19.76 -31.29
CA GLN A 410 -2.67 -18.63 -30.40
C GLN A 410 -3.07 -19.14 -29.00
N LEU A 411 -3.79 -20.25 -28.91
CA LEU A 411 -4.13 -20.86 -27.63
C LEU A 411 -2.89 -21.40 -26.92
N ALA A 412 -2.00 -22.06 -27.63
CA ALA A 412 -0.76 -22.57 -27.07
C ALA A 412 0.12 -21.43 -26.55
N GLN A 413 0.23 -20.34 -27.31
CA GLN A 413 1.01 -19.16 -26.94
C GLN A 413 0.43 -18.48 -25.71
N GLY A 414 -0.87 -18.21 -25.71
CA GLY A 414 -1.54 -17.56 -24.58
C GLY A 414 -1.46 -18.37 -23.29
N ALA A 415 -1.57 -19.72 -23.41
CA ALA A 415 -1.42 -20.62 -22.27
C ALA A 415 -0.03 -20.52 -21.65
N ARG A 416 1.03 -20.41 -22.49
CA ARG A 416 2.41 -20.27 -22.00
C ARG A 416 2.65 -18.91 -21.32
N ILE A 417 2.12 -17.84 -21.89
CA ILE A 417 2.19 -16.53 -21.26
C ILE A 417 1.50 -16.55 -19.89
N LYS A 418 0.29 -17.11 -19.82
CA LYS A 418 -0.45 -17.23 -18.57
C LYS A 418 0.34 -18.03 -17.53
N GLU A 419 0.94 -19.14 -17.93
CA GLU A 419 1.73 -19.99 -17.04
C GLU A 419 2.97 -19.28 -16.53
N ILE A 420 3.66 -18.50 -17.37
CA ILE A 420 4.89 -17.81 -16.99
C ILE A 420 4.62 -16.70 -15.99
N LEU A 421 3.40 -16.18 -15.92
CA LEU A 421 3.04 -15.12 -14.98
C LEU A 421 2.77 -15.65 -13.57
N LYS A 422 2.70 -16.97 -13.38
CA LYS A 422 2.63 -17.56 -12.05
C LYS A 422 3.94 -17.33 -11.32
N GLN A 423 3.82 -17.04 -10.04
CA GLN A 423 4.99 -16.76 -9.20
C GLN A 423 4.66 -17.08 -7.74
N PRO A 424 5.52 -17.83 -7.04
CA PRO A 424 5.28 -18.12 -5.62
C PRO A 424 5.52 -16.89 -4.75
N GLN A 425 4.90 -16.88 -3.57
CA GLN A 425 5.16 -15.86 -2.56
C GLN A 425 6.62 -15.89 -2.11
N TYR A 426 7.11 -14.74 -1.63
CA TYR A 426 8.46 -14.56 -1.06
C TYR A 426 9.60 -14.76 -2.05
N LYS A 427 9.27 -14.72 -3.33
CA LYS A 427 10.26 -14.86 -4.41
C LYS A 427 10.10 -13.73 -5.44
N PRO A 428 10.27 -12.47 -5.03
CA PRO A 428 10.30 -11.40 -5.99
C PRO A 428 11.48 -11.58 -6.96
N MET A 429 11.28 -11.18 -8.20
CA MET A 429 12.23 -11.42 -9.28
C MET A 429 12.80 -10.11 -9.77
N PRO A 430 14.14 -9.97 -9.89
CA PRO A 430 14.74 -8.78 -10.46
C PRO A 430 14.23 -8.51 -11.87
N VAL A 431 14.12 -7.24 -12.24
CA VAL A 431 13.52 -6.86 -13.52
C VAL A 431 14.28 -7.43 -14.72
N GLU A 432 15.62 -7.56 -14.65
CA GLU A 432 16.41 -8.14 -15.73
C GLU A 432 16.07 -9.62 -15.96
N LYS A 433 15.73 -10.34 -14.92
CA LYS A 433 15.28 -11.74 -15.05
C LYS A 433 13.87 -11.82 -15.62
N GLN A 434 13.00 -10.90 -15.19
CA GLN A 434 11.66 -10.80 -15.75
C GLN A 434 11.71 -10.52 -17.25
N VAL A 435 12.55 -9.60 -17.67
CA VAL A 435 12.72 -9.26 -19.09
C VAL A 435 13.13 -10.51 -19.89
N ILE A 436 14.08 -11.28 -19.38
CA ILE A 436 14.56 -12.50 -20.03
C ILE A 436 13.43 -13.50 -20.26
N ILE A 437 12.68 -13.83 -19.21
CA ILE A 437 11.66 -14.87 -19.35
C ILE A 437 10.43 -14.38 -20.12
N ILE A 438 10.07 -13.12 -19.97
CA ILE A 438 8.96 -12.53 -20.73
C ILE A 438 9.34 -12.46 -22.22
N TYR A 439 10.59 -12.13 -22.53
CA TYR A 439 11.09 -12.19 -23.91
C TYR A 439 10.91 -13.59 -24.49
N ALA A 440 11.36 -14.62 -23.77
CA ALA A 440 11.23 -15.99 -24.22
C ALA A 440 9.77 -16.37 -24.49
N ALA A 441 8.85 -15.93 -23.61
CA ALA A 441 7.43 -16.21 -23.76
C ALA A 441 6.81 -15.45 -24.93
N THR A 442 7.02 -14.14 -25.02
CA THR A 442 6.37 -13.30 -26.04
C THR A 442 6.92 -13.57 -27.44
N LYS A 443 8.17 -14.00 -27.57
CA LYS A 443 8.79 -14.35 -28.84
C LYS A 443 8.57 -15.82 -29.24
N LYS A 444 7.65 -16.51 -28.56
CA LYS A 444 7.18 -17.87 -28.90
C LYS A 444 8.23 -18.99 -28.70
N TYR A 445 9.26 -18.72 -27.90
CA TYR A 445 10.26 -19.75 -27.61
C TYR A 445 9.74 -20.84 -26.67
N LEU A 446 8.62 -20.61 -25.99
CA LEU A 446 8.07 -21.56 -25.02
C LEU A 446 6.93 -22.43 -25.58
N ILE A 447 6.54 -22.18 -26.82
CA ILE A 447 5.33 -22.82 -27.42
C ILE A 447 5.44 -24.34 -27.54
N ASP A 448 6.64 -24.86 -27.72
CA ASP A 448 6.92 -26.30 -27.84
C ASP A 448 7.31 -26.94 -26.50
N ILE A 449 7.28 -26.21 -25.41
CA ILE A 449 7.51 -26.72 -24.06
C ILE A 449 6.14 -27.03 -23.44
N LYS A 450 6.03 -28.21 -22.79
CA LYS A 450 4.79 -28.59 -22.11
C LYS A 450 4.45 -27.60 -21.00
N ILE A 451 3.16 -27.31 -20.81
CA ILE A 451 2.68 -26.36 -19.79
C ILE A 451 3.25 -26.68 -18.41
N GLU A 452 3.21 -27.95 -18.02
CA GLU A 452 3.71 -28.41 -16.72
C GLU A 452 5.21 -28.21 -16.53
N ASP A 453 5.96 -27.98 -17.60
CA ASP A 453 7.41 -27.83 -17.58
C ASP A 453 7.86 -26.35 -17.70
N ILE A 454 6.93 -25.43 -17.91
CA ILE A 454 7.25 -24.02 -18.19
C ILE A 454 8.05 -23.38 -17.04
N LEU A 455 7.58 -23.51 -15.79
CA LEU A 455 8.25 -22.89 -14.66
C LEU A 455 9.59 -23.56 -14.34
N ARG A 456 9.72 -24.85 -14.62
CA ARG A 456 10.99 -25.54 -14.51
C ARG A 456 11.97 -25.04 -15.57
N PHE A 457 11.50 -24.82 -16.80
CA PHE A 457 12.34 -24.22 -17.85
C PHE A 457 12.80 -22.81 -17.48
N GLU A 458 11.92 -22.00 -16.89
CA GLU A 458 12.27 -20.66 -16.38
C GLU A 458 13.49 -20.73 -15.45
N ALA A 459 13.44 -21.62 -14.45
CA ALA A 459 14.51 -21.78 -13.49
C ALA A 459 15.81 -22.24 -14.16
N GLU A 460 15.71 -23.21 -15.09
CA GLU A 460 16.89 -23.70 -15.81
C GLU A 460 17.50 -22.65 -16.73
N LEU A 461 16.66 -21.85 -17.38
CA LEU A 461 17.12 -20.75 -18.24
C LEU A 461 17.91 -19.72 -17.45
N PHE A 462 17.42 -19.36 -16.26
CA PHE A 462 18.11 -18.41 -15.40
C PHE A 462 19.48 -18.95 -14.96
N ASP A 463 19.55 -20.20 -14.52
CA ASP A 463 20.81 -20.84 -14.14
C ASP A 463 21.78 -20.91 -15.32
N PHE A 464 21.28 -21.29 -16.48
CA PHE A 464 22.08 -21.38 -17.71
C PHE A 464 22.67 -20.02 -18.08
N ILE A 465 21.87 -18.97 -18.06
CA ILE A 465 22.31 -17.62 -18.42
C ILE A 465 23.30 -17.08 -17.37
N ASP A 466 22.99 -17.25 -16.09
CA ASP A 466 23.88 -16.77 -15.03
C ASP A 466 25.25 -17.46 -15.09
N THR A 467 25.30 -18.71 -15.53
CA THR A 467 26.55 -19.47 -15.65
C THR A 467 27.33 -19.17 -16.92
N ARG A 468 26.65 -19.08 -18.07
CA ARG A 468 27.31 -18.98 -19.39
C ARG A 468 27.23 -17.60 -20.03
N TYR A 469 26.21 -16.81 -19.71
CA TYR A 469 25.96 -15.53 -20.35
C TYR A 469 25.62 -14.45 -19.31
N PRO A 470 26.42 -14.32 -18.22
CA PRO A 470 26.11 -13.35 -17.16
C PRO A 470 26.07 -11.90 -17.63
N GLU A 471 26.68 -11.62 -18.77
CA GLU A 471 26.66 -10.28 -19.38
C GLU A 471 25.26 -9.87 -19.87
N ILE A 472 24.33 -10.81 -20.09
CA ILE A 472 22.99 -10.51 -20.56
C ILE A 472 22.18 -9.81 -19.45
N PRO A 473 21.96 -10.41 -18.27
CA PRO A 473 21.24 -9.71 -17.20
C PRO A 473 21.96 -8.48 -16.72
N GLU A 474 23.30 -8.47 -16.71
CA GLU A 474 24.08 -7.29 -16.33
C GLU A 474 23.82 -6.11 -17.28
N ALA A 475 23.82 -6.36 -18.59
CA ALA A 475 23.55 -5.31 -19.57
C ALA A 475 22.14 -4.74 -19.44
N ILE A 476 21.15 -5.59 -19.20
CA ILE A 476 19.76 -5.13 -19.02
C ILE A 476 19.63 -4.30 -17.74
N ARG A 477 20.26 -4.73 -16.66
CA ARG A 477 20.24 -4.03 -15.37
C ARG A 477 20.87 -2.65 -15.48
N GLU A 478 22.05 -2.55 -16.10
CA GLU A 478 22.80 -1.31 -16.17
C GLU A 478 22.27 -0.34 -17.21
N LYS A 479 21.97 -0.84 -18.41
CA LYS A 479 21.55 0.01 -19.53
C LYS A 479 20.06 0.25 -19.59
N LYS A 480 19.28 -0.64 -18.97
CA LYS A 480 17.80 -0.58 -18.94
C LYS A 480 17.15 -0.69 -20.31
N VAL A 481 17.94 -1.01 -21.32
CA VAL A 481 17.49 -1.27 -22.68
C VAL A 481 18.05 -2.61 -23.14
N MET A 482 17.37 -3.24 -24.08
CA MET A 482 17.90 -4.42 -24.75
C MET A 482 18.35 -4.00 -26.14
N ASN A 483 19.66 -3.79 -26.30
CA ASN A 483 20.22 -3.47 -27.61
C ASN A 483 20.32 -4.73 -28.48
N ASP A 484 20.64 -4.56 -29.76
CA ASP A 484 20.70 -5.68 -30.72
C ASP A 484 21.70 -6.76 -30.30
N ASP A 485 22.87 -6.37 -29.79
CA ASP A 485 23.88 -7.35 -29.36
C ASP A 485 23.38 -8.19 -28.19
N THR A 486 22.75 -7.56 -27.19
CA THR A 486 22.18 -8.26 -26.04
C THR A 486 21.03 -9.18 -26.49
N GLU A 487 20.19 -8.71 -27.39
CA GLU A 487 19.09 -9.50 -27.92
C GLU A 487 19.61 -10.74 -28.66
N GLN A 488 20.63 -10.61 -29.52
CA GLN A 488 21.21 -11.75 -30.23
C GLN A 488 21.84 -12.76 -29.27
N ALA A 489 22.54 -12.28 -28.24
CA ALA A 489 23.10 -13.13 -27.21
C ALA A 489 21.99 -13.88 -26.45
N LEU A 490 20.89 -13.20 -26.13
CA LEU A 490 19.75 -13.79 -25.45
C LEU A 490 19.08 -14.87 -26.31
N ILE A 491 18.86 -14.62 -27.59
CA ILE A 491 18.31 -15.62 -28.52
C ILE A 491 19.18 -16.87 -28.53
N LYS A 492 20.48 -16.68 -28.66
CA LYS A 492 21.44 -17.80 -28.65
C LYS A 492 21.37 -18.58 -27.34
N ALA A 493 21.33 -17.90 -26.21
CA ALA A 493 21.23 -18.52 -24.88
C ALA A 493 19.94 -19.34 -24.74
N ILE A 494 18.81 -18.78 -25.18
CA ILE A 494 17.52 -19.48 -25.12
C ILE A 494 17.56 -20.75 -25.98
N GLU A 495 18.07 -20.64 -27.19
CA GLU A 495 18.14 -21.80 -28.11
C GLU A 495 19.07 -22.91 -27.58
N GLU A 496 20.22 -22.53 -27.02
CA GLU A 496 21.14 -23.51 -26.42
C GLU A 496 20.53 -24.17 -25.19
N CYS A 497 19.85 -23.42 -24.34
CA CYS A 497 19.19 -23.96 -23.16
C CYS A 497 18.07 -24.92 -23.56
N LYS A 498 17.28 -24.61 -24.58
CA LYS A 498 16.21 -25.45 -25.07
C LYS A 498 16.74 -26.81 -25.59
N LYS A 499 17.91 -26.81 -26.26
CA LYS A 499 18.51 -28.02 -26.78
C LYS A 499 18.86 -29.03 -25.69
N GLN A 500 19.26 -28.58 -24.53
CA GLN A 500 19.62 -29.45 -23.40
C GLN A 500 18.49 -29.63 -22.38
N PHE A 501 17.37 -28.98 -22.55
CA PHE A 501 16.23 -29.09 -21.65
C PHE A 501 15.49 -30.41 -21.89
N ARG A 502 15.20 -31.14 -20.78
CA ARG A 502 14.52 -32.45 -20.86
C ARG A 502 13.36 -32.56 -19.88
#